data_c4d52d770bda41bae49936042e502e16
#
_entry.id   c4d52d770bda41bae49936042e502e16
#
_cell.length_a   1.000
_cell.length_b   1.000
_cell.length_c   1.000
_cell.angle_alpha   90.00
_cell.angle_beta   90.00
_cell.angle_gamma   90.00
#
_symmetry.space_group_name_H-M   'P 1'
#
loop_
_entity.id
_entity.type
_entity.pdbx_description
1 polymer ?
#
loop_
_entity_poly.entity_id
_entity_poly.type
_entity_poly.pdbx_seq_one_letter_code
_entity_poly.pdbx_strand_id
1 'polypeptide(L)'
;MQRVPFLAAVFVAAVGLSSCADFRHAPPTVADNLVTHAADTVERFKTLPQMADFKHEIATAKAIVVLPSVFKAGYFIGGEGGNGVLAVRGAEGVWSHPAFYTLAGASFGLQIGLQDTEIVLVLRSAKALKAVLDHQAKLGADAGITVGLVGMGVEASTTTALGPDILAFANSILGLYGGASLEGAVLVRRTDLNEAFYGPGAVPRAIVFENKYQNPKAGPLRTALALP
;
A
#
# COMPACT_ATOMS: atom_id res chain seq x y z
N MET A 1 22.97 22.69 45.82
CA MET A 1 22.42 21.36 45.55
C MET A 1 20.91 21.51 45.32
N GLN A 2 20.48 21.65 44.11
CA GLN A 2 19.03 21.71 43.75
C GLN A 2 18.76 20.57 42.78
N ARG A 3 17.84 19.72 43.17
CA ARG A 3 17.40 18.54 42.42
C ARG A 3 16.42 19.01 41.34
N VAL A 4 16.73 18.74 40.07
CA VAL A 4 15.80 18.90 38.95
C VAL A 4 14.97 17.61 38.89
N PRO A 5 13.62 17.68 38.94
CA PRO A 5 12.81 16.47 38.84
C PRO A 5 12.62 16.07 37.39
N PHE A 6 12.73 14.82 37.19
CA PHE A 6 12.40 13.92 36.11
C PHE A 6 11.00 14.19 35.52
N LEU A 7 10.95 14.80 34.34
CA LEU A 7 9.72 14.99 33.55
C LEU A 7 9.94 14.51 32.11
N ALA A 8 10.36 13.28 31.96
CA ALA A 8 10.65 12.66 30.65
C ALA A 8 9.91 11.33 30.40
N ALA A 9 8.88 11.01 31.17
CA ALA A 9 8.28 9.67 31.14
C ALA A 9 6.80 9.60 30.70
N VAL A 10 6.21 10.62 30.08
CA VAL A 10 4.75 10.62 29.79
C VAL A 10 4.43 10.65 28.28
N PHE A 11 5.40 10.73 27.38
CA PHE A 11 5.10 10.93 25.95
C PHE A 11 5.15 9.67 25.07
N VAL A 12 5.42 8.49 25.63
CA VAL A 12 5.49 7.24 24.85
C VAL A 12 4.14 6.50 24.73
N ALA A 13 3.13 6.88 25.51
CA ALA A 13 1.85 6.16 25.57
C ALA A 13 0.81 6.58 24.52
N ALA A 14 1.04 7.63 23.73
CA ALA A 14 0.01 8.18 22.82
C ALA A 14 0.09 7.65 21.38
N VAL A 15 1.16 6.95 20.98
CA VAL A 15 1.32 6.44 19.60
C VAL A 15 0.61 5.10 19.36
N GLY A 16 0.13 4.46 20.42
CA GLY A 16 -0.59 3.18 20.34
C GLY A 16 -2.06 3.25 19.95
N LEU A 17 -2.65 4.42 19.80
CA LEU A 17 -4.12 4.55 19.72
C LEU A 17 -4.71 4.65 18.30
N SER A 18 -3.94 4.94 17.28
CA SER A 18 -4.47 5.04 15.90
C SER A 18 -4.56 3.69 15.18
N SER A 19 -3.77 2.69 15.59
CA SER A 19 -3.93 1.30 15.13
C SER A 19 -5.18 0.62 15.74
N CYS A 20 -5.82 1.25 16.72
CA CYS A 20 -6.96 0.69 17.44
C CYS A 20 -8.29 0.76 16.68
N ALA A 21 -8.40 1.48 15.57
CA ALA A 21 -9.64 1.51 14.80
C ALA A 21 -9.90 0.14 14.13
N ASP A 22 -8.85 -0.51 13.59
CA ASP A 22 -8.97 -1.83 13.00
C ASP A 22 -9.20 -2.94 14.03
N PHE A 23 -8.78 -2.77 15.27
CA PHE A 23 -9.04 -3.74 16.36
C PHE A 23 -10.50 -3.78 16.82
N ARG A 24 -11.32 -2.81 16.44
CA ARG A 24 -12.76 -2.78 16.80
C ARG A 24 -13.65 -3.55 15.84
N HIS A 25 -13.15 -3.91 14.66
CA HIS A 25 -13.91 -4.64 13.65
C HIS A 25 -13.38 -6.06 13.50
N ALA A 26 -14.29 -7.00 13.30
CA ALA A 26 -13.88 -8.38 12.99
C ALA A 26 -13.11 -8.45 11.67
N PRO A 27 -12.07 -9.29 11.55
CA PRO A 27 -11.27 -9.40 10.32
C PRO A 27 -12.07 -9.54 9.02
N PRO A 28 -13.21 -10.27 8.95
CA PRO A 28 -14.03 -10.31 7.75
C PRO A 28 -14.57 -8.94 7.32
N THR A 29 -15.02 -8.12 8.27
CA THR A 29 -15.52 -6.77 7.99
C THR A 29 -14.40 -5.85 7.51
N VAL A 30 -13.21 -5.96 8.11
CA VAL A 30 -12.02 -5.21 7.68
C VAL A 30 -11.65 -5.58 6.25
N ALA A 31 -11.62 -6.87 5.92
CA ALA A 31 -11.28 -7.36 4.59
C ALA A 31 -12.30 -6.90 3.53
N ASP A 32 -13.59 -6.99 3.82
CA ASP A 32 -14.68 -6.54 2.93
C ASP A 32 -14.58 -5.03 2.64
N ASN A 33 -14.43 -4.22 3.69
CA ASN A 33 -14.30 -2.77 3.55
C ASN A 33 -13.03 -2.39 2.77
N LEU A 34 -11.93 -3.08 3.03
CA LEU A 34 -10.65 -2.80 2.36
C LEU A 34 -10.75 -3.04 0.85
N VAL A 35 -11.42 -4.10 0.41
CA VAL A 35 -11.65 -4.36 -1.03
C VAL A 35 -12.52 -3.27 -1.65
N THR A 36 -13.56 -2.82 -0.96
CA THR A 36 -14.44 -1.74 -1.43
C THR A 36 -13.68 -0.43 -1.56
N HIS A 37 -12.96 -0.02 -0.51
CA HIS A 37 -12.16 1.21 -0.54
C HIS A 37 -11.04 1.15 -1.57
N ALA A 38 -10.45 -0.03 -1.80
CA ALA A 38 -9.44 -0.20 -2.86
C ALA A 38 -10.06 0.01 -4.26
N ALA A 39 -11.28 -0.46 -4.49
CA ALA A 39 -12.00 -0.19 -5.74
C ALA A 39 -12.25 1.30 -5.92
N ASP A 40 -12.74 1.98 -4.88
CA ASP A 40 -13.00 3.42 -4.90
C ASP A 40 -11.72 4.23 -5.17
N THR A 41 -10.59 3.84 -4.55
CA THR A 41 -9.28 4.47 -4.78
C THR A 41 -8.85 4.32 -6.25
N VAL A 42 -8.96 3.13 -6.83
CA VAL A 42 -8.63 2.91 -8.26
C VAL A 42 -9.49 3.79 -9.16
N GLU A 43 -10.81 3.82 -8.94
CA GLU A 43 -11.71 4.66 -9.74
C GLU A 43 -11.38 6.15 -9.59
N ARG A 44 -11.08 6.61 -8.39
CA ARG A 44 -10.66 7.98 -8.14
C ARG A 44 -9.38 8.32 -8.92
N PHE A 45 -8.35 7.48 -8.84
CA PHE A 45 -7.06 7.71 -9.51
C PHE A 45 -7.21 7.76 -11.04
N LYS A 46 -8.14 7.03 -11.61
CA LYS A 46 -8.45 7.09 -13.04
C LYS A 46 -9.02 8.46 -13.49
N THR A 47 -9.56 9.23 -12.57
CA THR A 47 -10.26 10.50 -12.87
C THR A 47 -9.49 11.74 -12.45
N LEU A 48 -8.49 11.61 -11.58
CA LEU A 48 -7.69 12.72 -11.08
C LEU A 48 -6.76 13.27 -12.19
N PRO A 49 -6.78 14.58 -12.51
CA PRO A 49 -5.94 15.16 -13.55
C PRO A 49 -4.43 14.94 -13.32
N GLN A 50 -3.98 14.99 -12.05
CA GLN A 50 -2.59 14.76 -11.68
C GLN A 50 -2.14 13.29 -11.81
N MET A 51 -3.07 12.39 -12.14
CA MET A 51 -2.83 10.96 -12.34
C MET A 51 -3.05 10.55 -13.80
N ALA A 52 -2.77 11.43 -14.75
CA ALA A 52 -3.08 11.22 -16.18
C ALA A 52 -2.51 9.90 -16.72
N ASP A 53 -1.29 9.52 -16.30
CA ASP A 53 -0.62 8.32 -16.75
C ASP A 53 -1.09 7.04 -16.06
N PHE A 54 -1.92 7.14 -15.02
CA PHE A 54 -2.33 6.00 -14.19
C PHE A 54 -3.03 4.90 -15.01
N LYS A 55 -3.92 5.26 -15.94
CA LYS A 55 -4.59 4.31 -16.82
C LYS A 55 -3.62 3.55 -17.72
N HIS A 56 -2.63 4.26 -18.25
CA HIS A 56 -1.59 3.66 -19.08
C HIS A 56 -0.75 2.67 -18.28
N GLU A 57 -0.35 3.06 -17.08
CA GLU A 57 0.46 2.23 -16.21
C GLU A 57 -0.28 0.95 -15.73
N ILE A 58 -1.57 1.05 -15.38
CA ILE A 58 -2.38 -0.14 -15.08
C ILE A 58 -2.48 -1.07 -16.28
N ALA A 59 -2.62 -0.53 -17.50
CA ALA A 59 -2.77 -1.35 -18.72
C ALA A 59 -1.55 -2.26 -18.98
N THR A 60 -0.38 -1.86 -18.54
CA THR A 60 0.91 -2.57 -18.75
C THR A 60 1.43 -3.25 -17.48
N ALA A 61 0.81 -3.02 -16.34
CA ALA A 61 1.23 -3.54 -15.04
C ALA A 61 1.25 -5.08 -15.00
N LYS A 62 2.22 -5.64 -14.27
CA LYS A 62 2.22 -7.05 -13.88
C LYS A 62 1.31 -7.29 -12.67
N ALA A 63 1.31 -6.33 -11.75
CA ALA A 63 0.49 -6.36 -10.56
C ALA A 63 0.27 -4.95 -10.02
N ILE A 64 -0.65 -4.81 -9.10
CA ILE A 64 -0.94 -3.55 -8.42
C ILE A 64 -1.15 -3.82 -6.93
N VAL A 65 -0.61 -2.93 -6.08
CA VAL A 65 -0.96 -2.90 -4.66
C VAL A 65 -1.72 -1.61 -4.40
N VAL A 66 -2.94 -1.72 -3.90
CA VAL A 66 -3.80 -0.58 -3.56
C VAL A 66 -3.86 -0.45 -2.04
N LEU A 67 -3.46 0.68 -1.53
CA LEU A 67 -3.45 1.07 -0.13
C LEU A 67 -4.39 2.28 0.03
N PRO A 68 -5.68 2.08 0.36
CA PRO A 68 -6.67 3.15 0.39
C PRO A 68 -6.43 4.20 1.45
N SER A 69 -5.69 3.85 2.50
CA SER A 69 -5.28 4.76 3.57
C SER A 69 -3.94 4.30 4.12
N VAL A 70 -2.94 5.15 3.98
CA VAL A 70 -1.63 5.02 4.63
C VAL A 70 -1.51 6.19 5.58
N PHE A 71 -1.54 5.86 6.85
CA PHE A 71 -1.46 6.82 7.92
C PHE A 71 -0.03 7.04 8.35
N LYS A 72 0.40 8.28 8.40
CA LYS A 72 1.72 8.69 8.85
C LYS A 72 1.58 9.63 10.04
N ALA A 73 2.30 9.32 11.10
CA ALA A 73 2.36 10.15 12.29
C ALA A 73 3.82 10.25 12.79
N GLY A 74 4.25 11.45 13.15
CA GLY A 74 5.59 11.63 13.73
C GLY A 74 5.97 13.07 13.98
N TYR A 75 7.05 13.18 14.76
CA TYR A 75 7.79 14.40 15.04
C TYR A 75 9.28 14.04 15.03
N PHE A 76 10.07 14.48 14.04
CA PHE A 76 11.46 14.06 13.76
C PHE A 76 11.63 12.58 13.40
N ILE A 77 11.00 11.67 14.13
CA ILE A 77 10.91 10.24 13.87
C ILE A 77 9.45 9.88 13.91
N GLY A 78 8.96 9.18 12.91
CA GLY A 78 7.57 8.76 12.80
C GLY A 78 7.44 7.33 12.29
N GLY A 79 6.19 6.85 12.32
CA GLY A 79 5.81 5.61 11.68
C GLY A 79 4.76 5.89 10.60
N GLU A 80 4.74 5.03 9.61
CA GLU A 80 3.67 4.98 8.63
C GLU A 80 3.15 3.56 8.48
N GLY A 81 1.88 3.43 8.17
CA GLY A 81 1.29 2.12 7.95
C GLY A 81 -0.11 2.20 7.37
N GLY A 82 -0.49 1.17 6.64
CA GLY A 82 -1.81 1.05 6.06
C GLY A 82 -2.05 -0.35 5.52
N ASN A 83 -3.31 -0.78 5.56
CA ASN A 83 -3.71 -2.03 4.94
C ASN A 83 -4.01 -1.84 3.46
N GLY A 84 -3.74 -2.86 2.66
CA GLY A 84 -3.96 -2.83 1.23
C GLY A 84 -4.18 -4.20 0.63
N VAL A 85 -4.39 -4.21 -0.67
CA VAL A 85 -4.64 -5.41 -1.46
C VAL A 85 -3.70 -5.48 -2.65
N LEU A 86 -3.16 -6.66 -2.92
CA LEU A 86 -2.38 -6.99 -4.11
C LEU A 86 -3.28 -7.73 -5.10
N ALA A 87 -3.36 -7.26 -6.34
CA ALA A 87 -3.93 -7.99 -7.46
C ALA A 87 -2.87 -8.18 -8.56
N VAL A 88 -2.89 -9.34 -9.20
CA VAL A 88 -1.97 -9.70 -10.30
C VAL A 88 -2.74 -9.77 -11.60
N ARG A 89 -2.14 -9.26 -12.66
CA ARG A 89 -2.73 -9.28 -13.99
C ARG A 89 -2.33 -10.56 -14.73
N GLY A 90 -3.31 -11.37 -15.06
CA GLY A 90 -3.12 -12.61 -15.84
C GLY A 90 -2.79 -12.35 -17.31
N ALA A 91 -2.48 -13.43 -18.03
CA ALA A 91 -2.07 -13.38 -19.44
C ALA A 91 -3.11 -12.74 -20.37
N GLU A 92 -4.39 -12.93 -20.10
CA GLU A 92 -5.51 -12.36 -20.89
C GLU A 92 -5.92 -10.97 -20.40
N GLY A 93 -5.12 -10.33 -19.53
CA GLY A 93 -5.44 -9.03 -18.96
C GLY A 93 -6.46 -9.07 -17.80
N VAL A 94 -6.93 -10.25 -17.42
CA VAL A 94 -7.88 -10.44 -16.32
C VAL A 94 -7.14 -10.35 -14.99
N TRP A 95 -7.68 -9.54 -14.08
CA TRP A 95 -7.10 -9.36 -12.75
C TRP A 95 -7.51 -10.51 -11.81
N SER A 96 -6.56 -10.95 -11.01
CA SER A 96 -6.77 -11.98 -9.98
C SER A 96 -7.72 -11.51 -8.87
N HIS A 97 -8.15 -12.44 -8.05
CA HIS A 97 -8.67 -12.10 -6.72
C HIS A 97 -7.57 -11.45 -5.89
N PRO A 98 -7.90 -10.47 -5.00
CA PRO A 98 -6.91 -9.73 -4.23
C PRO A 98 -6.36 -10.51 -3.03
N ALA A 99 -5.06 -10.41 -2.78
CA ALA A 99 -4.44 -10.86 -1.54
C ALA A 99 -4.16 -9.66 -0.63
N PHE A 100 -4.30 -9.84 0.68
CA PHE A 100 -4.21 -8.76 1.67
C PHE A 100 -2.79 -8.59 2.20
N TYR A 101 -2.37 -7.32 2.28
CA TYR A 101 -1.07 -6.88 2.76
C TYR A 101 -1.19 -5.67 3.67
N THR A 102 -0.15 -5.40 4.44
CA THR A 102 0.03 -4.15 5.19
C THR A 102 1.34 -3.52 4.75
N LEU A 103 1.32 -2.22 4.46
CA LEU A 103 2.52 -1.40 4.39
C LEU A 103 2.89 -0.98 5.81
N ALA A 104 4.16 -1.10 6.18
CA ALA A 104 4.70 -0.59 7.43
C ALA A 104 6.06 0.04 7.17
N GLY A 105 6.30 1.20 7.73
CA GLY A 105 7.56 1.93 7.54
C GLY A 105 7.90 2.83 8.71
N ALA A 106 9.19 3.14 8.85
CA ALA A 106 9.67 4.21 9.69
C ALA A 106 9.93 5.44 8.81
N SER A 107 9.49 6.59 9.26
CA SER A 107 9.72 7.85 8.57
C SER A 107 10.61 8.77 9.39
N PHE A 108 11.56 9.42 8.71
CA PHE A 108 12.44 10.43 9.30
C PHE A 108 12.18 11.77 8.61
N GLY A 109 12.03 12.83 9.36
CA GLY A 109 11.89 14.17 8.77
C GLY A 109 11.28 15.21 9.70
N LEU A 110 11.43 16.49 9.32
CA LEU A 110 10.92 17.64 10.08
C LEU A 110 9.40 17.85 9.93
N GLN A 111 8.65 16.84 9.54
CA GLN A 111 7.21 16.95 9.38
C GLN A 111 6.50 16.62 10.69
N ILE A 112 5.84 17.64 11.24
CA ILE A 112 4.95 17.52 12.39
C ILE A 112 3.54 17.37 11.85
N GLY A 113 2.87 16.28 12.19
CA GLY A 113 1.46 16.15 11.85
C GLY A 113 1.00 14.72 11.59
N LEU A 114 -0.27 14.64 11.30
CA LEU A 114 -0.96 13.45 10.84
C LEU A 114 -1.16 13.59 9.34
N GLN A 115 -0.87 12.54 8.61
CA GLN A 115 -1.15 12.44 7.18
C GLN A 115 -1.96 11.19 6.92
N ASP A 116 -2.89 11.27 6.01
CA ASP A 116 -3.59 10.14 5.43
C ASP A 116 -3.49 10.24 3.90
N THR A 117 -3.00 9.18 3.28
CA THR A 117 -2.66 9.18 1.86
C THR A 117 -3.12 7.89 1.21
N GLU A 118 -3.84 8.00 0.12
CA GLU A 118 -4.09 6.89 -0.78
C GLU A 118 -2.84 6.61 -1.59
N ILE A 119 -2.39 5.37 -1.64
CA ILE A 119 -1.21 4.97 -2.41
C ILE A 119 -1.56 3.78 -3.29
N VAL A 120 -1.15 3.87 -4.56
CA VAL A 120 -1.23 2.76 -5.49
C VAL A 120 0.16 2.48 -6.04
N LEU A 121 0.66 1.27 -5.79
CA LEU A 121 1.93 0.78 -6.30
C LEU A 121 1.67 -0.04 -7.56
N VAL A 122 2.15 0.42 -8.69
CA VAL A 122 2.10 -0.31 -9.96
C VAL A 122 3.39 -1.09 -10.12
N LEU A 123 3.31 -2.41 -10.04
CA LEU A 123 4.45 -3.32 -10.21
C LEU A 123 4.65 -3.61 -11.70
N ARG A 124 5.71 -3.07 -12.28
CA ARG A 124 6.00 -3.16 -13.72
C ARG A 124 6.85 -4.38 -14.07
N SER A 125 7.69 -4.86 -13.13
CA SER A 125 8.60 -5.97 -13.35
C SER A 125 8.16 -7.26 -12.62
N ALA A 126 8.49 -8.41 -13.21
CA ALA A 126 8.31 -9.71 -12.56
C ALA A 126 9.17 -9.84 -11.29
N LYS A 127 10.29 -9.13 -11.23
CA LYS A 127 11.19 -9.07 -10.09
C LYS A 127 10.50 -8.39 -8.89
N ALA A 128 9.85 -7.24 -9.11
CA ALA A 128 9.08 -6.54 -8.07
C ALA A 128 7.93 -7.41 -7.55
N LEU A 129 7.18 -8.05 -8.45
CA LEU A 129 6.10 -8.95 -8.07
C LEU A 129 6.60 -10.14 -7.24
N LYS A 130 7.71 -10.75 -7.66
CA LYS A 130 8.32 -11.87 -6.93
C LYS A 130 8.74 -11.46 -5.52
N ALA A 131 9.35 -10.29 -5.36
CA ALA A 131 9.78 -9.78 -4.07
C ALA A 131 8.59 -9.56 -3.11
N VAL A 132 7.47 -9.00 -3.61
CA VAL A 132 6.25 -8.81 -2.80
C VAL A 132 5.65 -10.15 -2.37
N LEU A 133 5.70 -11.17 -3.20
CA LEU A 133 5.09 -12.48 -2.92
C LEU A 133 5.94 -13.38 -2.03
N ASP A 134 7.25 -13.41 -2.25
CA ASP A 134 8.14 -14.38 -1.59
C ASP A 134 8.57 -13.93 -0.20
N HIS A 135 8.82 -12.65 -0.01
CA HIS A 135 9.34 -12.12 1.26
C HIS A 135 8.78 -10.73 1.50
N GLN A 136 8.55 -10.38 2.74
CA GLN A 136 8.26 -9.02 3.18
C GLN A 136 9.14 -8.01 2.42
N ALA A 137 8.62 -7.50 1.28
CA ALA A 137 9.41 -6.69 0.36
C ALA A 137 9.71 -5.33 0.98
N LYS A 138 10.99 -5.00 1.13
CA LYS A 138 11.43 -3.64 1.43
C LYS A 138 11.47 -2.82 0.14
N LEU A 139 10.59 -1.84 0.06
CA LEU A 139 10.52 -0.94 -1.09
C LEU A 139 11.83 -0.13 -1.20
N GLY A 140 12.45 -0.14 -2.38
CA GLY A 140 13.69 0.59 -2.66
C GLY A 140 14.98 -0.05 -2.13
N ALA A 141 14.94 -0.96 -1.15
CA ALA A 141 16.14 -1.54 -0.54
C ALA A 141 16.46 -2.96 -0.99
N ASP A 142 15.45 -3.74 -1.40
CA ASP A 142 15.66 -5.14 -1.77
C ASP A 142 16.13 -5.29 -3.22
N ALA A 143 17.29 -5.91 -3.37
CA ALA A 143 17.80 -6.47 -4.63
C ALA A 143 17.71 -5.55 -5.86
N GLY A 144 17.88 -4.24 -5.69
CA GLY A 144 17.83 -3.27 -6.79
C GLY A 144 16.43 -3.05 -7.36
N ILE A 145 15.38 -3.18 -6.56
CA ILE A 145 14.03 -2.75 -6.94
C ILE A 145 13.98 -1.23 -6.82
N THR A 146 13.74 -0.57 -7.92
CA THR A 146 13.63 0.89 -7.97
C THR A 146 12.18 1.33 -7.81
N VAL A 147 11.94 2.37 -7.02
CA VAL A 147 10.62 2.96 -6.81
C VAL A 147 10.62 4.38 -7.36
N GLY A 148 9.68 4.68 -8.25
CA GLY A 148 9.39 6.03 -8.72
C GLY A 148 8.09 6.54 -8.13
N LEU A 149 7.98 7.85 -7.89
CA LEU A 149 6.76 8.47 -7.36
C LEU A 149 6.13 9.37 -8.42
N VAL A 150 4.80 9.28 -8.55
CA VAL A 150 3.98 10.13 -9.42
C VAL A 150 2.87 10.78 -8.61
N GLY A 151 2.59 12.04 -8.84
CA GLY A 151 1.55 12.80 -8.19
C GLY A 151 2.09 13.97 -7.37
N MET A 152 1.22 14.96 -7.07
CA MET A 152 1.53 16.11 -6.23
C MET A 152 2.74 16.97 -6.67
N GLY A 153 2.99 17.09 -7.99
CA GLY A 153 4.06 17.96 -8.51
C GLY A 153 5.47 17.38 -8.38
N VAL A 154 5.61 16.12 -8.08
CA VAL A 154 6.89 15.41 -8.09
C VAL A 154 7.02 14.68 -9.42
N GLU A 155 7.90 15.15 -10.29
CA GLU A 155 8.30 14.37 -11.46
C GLU A 155 9.05 13.13 -10.98
N ALA A 156 8.72 11.97 -11.57
CA ALA A 156 9.39 10.73 -11.23
C ALA A 156 10.91 10.87 -11.45
N SER A 157 11.67 10.96 -10.38
CA SER A 157 13.12 10.96 -10.46
C SER A 157 13.60 9.55 -10.79
N THR A 158 13.66 9.23 -12.07
CA THR A 158 14.13 7.94 -12.57
C THR A 158 15.60 8.04 -12.95
N THR A 159 16.42 7.29 -12.27
CA THR A 159 17.86 7.18 -12.52
C THR A 159 18.23 6.09 -13.53
N THR A 160 17.27 5.36 -14.10
CA THR A 160 17.53 4.29 -15.07
C THR A 160 16.80 4.48 -16.38
N ALA A 161 17.44 4.16 -17.50
CA ALA A 161 16.88 4.26 -18.84
C ALA A 161 15.60 3.40 -19.08
N LEU A 162 15.30 2.45 -18.20
CA LEU A 162 14.15 1.54 -18.26
C LEU A 162 13.00 1.94 -17.33
N GLY A 163 13.18 3.01 -16.54
CA GLY A 163 12.22 3.45 -15.53
C GLY A 163 12.22 2.56 -14.27
N PRO A 164 11.44 2.91 -13.24
CA PRO A 164 11.39 2.16 -11.98
C PRO A 164 10.65 0.82 -12.13
N ASP A 165 11.02 -0.16 -11.29
CA ASP A 165 10.33 -1.46 -11.17
C ASP A 165 8.94 -1.33 -10.56
N ILE A 166 8.79 -0.36 -9.64
CA ILE A 166 7.53 0.00 -8.99
C ILE A 166 7.30 1.49 -9.21
N LEU A 167 6.14 1.83 -9.73
CA LEU A 167 5.69 3.20 -9.83
C LEU A 167 4.60 3.45 -8.79
N ALA A 168 4.87 4.37 -7.87
CA ALA A 168 3.95 4.72 -6.80
C ALA A 168 3.16 5.97 -7.18
N PHE A 169 1.85 5.86 -7.21
CA PHE A 169 0.91 6.97 -7.31
C PHE A 169 0.40 7.30 -5.91
N ALA A 170 0.44 8.56 -5.52
CA ALA A 170 0.01 8.99 -4.20
C ALA A 170 -0.95 10.18 -4.27
N ASN A 171 -2.04 10.09 -3.52
CA ASN A 171 -3.02 11.16 -3.37
C ASN A 171 -3.23 11.45 -1.88
N SER A 172 -2.79 12.61 -1.42
CA SER A 172 -2.91 12.99 -0.02
C SER A 172 -4.33 13.44 0.28
N ILE A 173 -5.00 12.75 1.21
CA ILE A 173 -6.32 13.09 1.70
C ILE A 173 -6.19 14.12 2.82
N LEU A 174 -5.16 14.00 3.64
CA LEU A 174 -4.85 14.88 4.75
C LEU A 174 -3.35 15.20 4.80
N GLY A 175 -3.00 16.48 4.80
CA GLY A 175 -1.62 16.95 4.85
C GLY A 175 -0.90 16.96 3.49
N LEU A 176 0.39 17.26 3.48
CA LEU A 176 1.25 17.22 2.29
C LEU A 176 2.13 15.97 2.35
N TYR A 177 1.97 15.10 1.38
CA TYR A 177 2.80 13.90 1.27
C TYR A 177 4.18 14.21 0.67
N GLY A 178 5.24 13.98 1.43
CA GLY A 178 6.62 14.04 0.93
C GLY A 178 7.08 12.65 0.48
N GLY A 179 7.25 12.44 -0.80
CA GLY A 179 7.45 11.13 -1.45
C GLY A 179 8.64 10.28 -1.00
N ALA A 180 9.55 10.82 -0.20
CA ALA A 180 10.73 10.10 0.29
C ALA A 180 10.43 8.98 1.32
N SER A 181 9.18 8.84 1.77
CA SER A 181 8.85 7.92 2.87
C SER A 181 8.58 6.48 2.44
N LEU A 182 8.34 6.21 1.17
CA LEU A 182 8.14 4.83 0.70
C LEU A 182 9.43 4.01 0.63
N GLU A 183 10.58 4.66 0.53
CA GLU A 183 11.86 3.95 0.56
C GLU A 183 12.12 3.38 1.96
N GLY A 184 12.32 2.08 2.03
CA GLY A 184 12.51 1.35 3.28
C GLY A 184 11.22 0.86 3.95
N ALA A 185 10.05 1.23 3.44
CA ALA A 185 8.79 0.64 3.87
C ALA A 185 8.70 -0.84 3.45
N VAL A 186 8.02 -1.64 4.25
CA VAL A 186 7.89 -3.09 4.06
C VAL A 186 6.44 -3.45 3.77
N LEU A 187 6.22 -4.25 2.74
CA LEU A 187 4.93 -4.89 2.49
C LEU A 187 4.88 -6.26 3.16
N VAL A 188 4.01 -6.42 4.13
CA VAL A 188 3.83 -7.64 4.94
C VAL A 188 2.48 -8.26 4.61
N ARG A 189 2.46 -9.57 4.30
CA ARG A 189 1.20 -10.29 4.07
C ARG A 189 0.34 -10.35 5.34
N ARG A 190 -0.98 -10.19 5.17
CA ARG A 190 -1.99 -10.29 6.22
C ARG A 190 -2.68 -11.66 6.13
N THR A 191 -2.09 -12.66 6.80
CA THR A 191 -2.64 -14.02 6.82
C THR A 191 -4.04 -14.02 7.42
N ASP A 192 -4.26 -13.27 8.49
CA ASP A 192 -5.55 -13.11 9.17
C ASP A 192 -6.65 -12.57 8.24
N LEU A 193 -6.36 -11.54 7.43
CA LEU A 193 -7.33 -11.00 6.48
C LEU A 193 -7.53 -11.92 5.27
N ASN A 194 -6.46 -12.57 4.78
CA ASN A 194 -6.60 -13.54 3.71
C ASN A 194 -7.49 -14.70 4.14
N GLU A 195 -7.27 -15.26 5.32
CA GLU A 195 -8.10 -16.35 5.84
C GLU A 195 -9.52 -15.91 6.19
N ALA A 196 -9.69 -14.70 6.71
CA ALA A 196 -11.01 -14.15 6.99
C ALA A 196 -11.86 -13.96 5.74
N PHE A 197 -11.24 -13.61 4.61
CA PHE A 197 -11.93 -13.34 3.35
C PHE A 197 -12.16 -14.58 2.49
N TYR A 198 -11.23 -15.55 2.53
CA TYR A 198 -11.24 -16.72 1.64
C TYR A 198 -11.38 -18.06 2.37
N GLY A 199 -11.21 -18.10 3.67
CA GLY A 199 -11.16 -19.32 4.45
C GLY A 199 -9.74 -19.76 4.84
N PRO A 200 -9.63 -20.74 5.75
CA PRO A 200 -8.35 -21.18 6.31
C PRO A 200 -7.33 -21.62 5.23
N GLY A 201 -6.06 -21.29 5.47
CA GLY A 201 -4.96 -21.66 4.60
C GLY A 201 -4.81 -20.79 3.34
N ALA A 202 -5.59 -19.71 3.21
CA ALA A 202 -5.49 -18.79 2.08
C ALA A 202 -4.17 -18.03 2.13
N VAL A 203 -3.26 -18.35 1.19
CA VAL A 203 -1.97 -17.67 1.04
C VAL A 203 -1.94 -16.88 -0.28
N PRO A 204 -1.22 -15.73 -0.33
CA PRO A 204 -1.23 -14.86 -1.50
C PRO A 204 -0.98 -15.57 -2.81
N ARG A 205 0.00 -16.45 -2.90
CA ARG A 205 0.34 -17.15 -4.13
C ARG A 205 -0.81 -18.01 -4.66
N ALA A 206 -1.48 -18.75 -3.76
CA ALA A 206 -2.63 -19.59 -4.10
C ALA A 206 -3.86 -18.76 -4.52
N ILE A 207 -3.98 -17.52 -3.99
CA ILE A 207 -5.04 -16.59 -4.36
C ILE A 207 -4.77 -16.02 -5.76
N VAL A 208 -3.59 -15.42 -5.97
CA VAL A 208 -3.35 -14.57 -7.15
C VAL A 208 -2.90 -15.33 -8.41
N PHE A 209 -2.31 -16.53 -8.28
CA PHE A 209 -1.83 -17.31 -9.43
C PHE A 209 -2.61 -18.60 -9.63
N GLU A 210 -2.89 -19.33 -8.56
CA GLU A 210 -3.50 -20.65 -8.67
C GLU A 210 -5.02 -20.59 -8.77
N ASN A 211 -5.61 -19.40 -8.54
CA ASN A 211 -7.05 -19.16 -8.51
C ASN A 211 -7.81 -20.15 -7.60
N LYS A 212 -7.11 -20.67 -6.60
CA LYS A 212 -7.63 -21.68 -5.67
C LYS A 212 -8.67 -21.08 -4.72
N TYR A 213 -8.55 -19.81 -4.42
CA TYR A 213 -9.41 -19.08 -3.51
C TYR A 213 -10.13 -17.97 -4.24
N GLN A 214 -11.45 -17.96 -4.17
CA GLN A 214 -12.30 -16.98 -4.83
C GLN A 214 -13.33 -16.43 -3.86
N ASN A 215 -13.69 -15.15 -4.01
CA ASN A 215 -14.75 -14.52 -3.26
C ASN A 215 -15.47 -13.51 -4.16
N PRO A 216 -16.81 -13.62 -4.34
CA PRO A 216 -17.58 -12.68 -5.17
C PRO A 216 -17.44 -11.22 -4.72
N LYS A 217 -17.17 -10.95 -3.45
CA LYS A 217 -16.92 -9.60 -2.92
C LYS A 217 -15.69 -8.93 -3.51
N ALA A 218 -14.80 -9.67 -4.18
CA ALA A 218 -13.68 -9.12 -4.94
C ALA A 218 -14.12 -8.48 -6.29
N GLY A 219 -15.36 -8.69 -6.72
CA GLY A 219 -15.89 -8.20 -7.99
C GLY A 219 -15.70 -6.70 -8.23
N PRO A 220 -16.09 -5.81 -7.30
CA PRO A 220 -15.93 -4.37 -7.47
C PRO A 220 -14.48 -3.95 -7.79
N LEU A 221 -13.49 -4.46 -7.05
CA LEU A 221 -12.08 -4.14 -7.30
C LEU A 221 -11.61 -4.66 -8.66
N ARG A 222 -11.97 -5.89 -9.03
CA ARG A 222 -11.59 -6.48 -10.32
C ARG A 222 -12.21 -5.70 -11.49
N THR A 223 -13.43 -5.22 -11.33
CA THR A 223 -14.10 -4.34 -12.29
C THR A 223 -13.40 -2.99 -12.37
N ALA A 224 -13.07 -2.39 -11.23
CA ALA A 224 -12.32 -1.13 -11.16
C ALA A 224 -10.94 -1.25 -11.84
N LEU A 225 -10.26 -2.37 -11.73
CA LEU A 225 -8.96 -2.60 -12.38
C LEU A 225 -9.07 -2.91 -13.89
N ALA A 226 -10.21 -3.39 -14.36
CA ALA A 226 -10.43 -3.59 -15.77
C ALA A 226 -10.44 -2.24 -16.50
N LEU A 227 -9.75 -2.20 -17.63
CA LEU A 227 -9.81 -1.07 -18.58
C LEU A 227 -10.73 -1.47 -19.73
N PRO A 228 -11.50 -0.51 -20.25
CA PRO A 228 -12.38 -0.75 -21.38
C PRO A 228 -11.62 -1.10 -22.66
#